data_b80a11badff85e186965ec0f031691fd
#
_entry.id   b80a11badff85e186965ec0f031691fd
#
_cell.length_a   1.000
_cell.length_b   1.000
_cell.length_c   1.000
_cell.angle_alpha   90.00
_cell.angle_beta   90.00
_cell.angle_gamma   90.00
#
_symmetry.space_group_name_H-M   'P 1'
#
loop_
_entity.id
_entity.type
_entity.pdbx_description
1 polymer ?
#
loop_
_entity_poly.entity_id
_entity_poly.type
_entity_poly.pdbx_seq_one_letter_code
_entity_poly.pdbx_strand_id
1 'polypeptide(L)'
;MHWQTHTVFNQPIPLNNSNLYLSDGALCEAVTREGAGWDSDFLASIGQQLGTAESLELGRLANVNPPELLRYDAQGRRLDDVRFHPAWHLLMQALCTNRVHNLAWEEDARSGAFVARAARFMLHAQVEAGSLCPITMTFAATPLLLQMLPAPFQDWTTPLLSDRYDSHLLPGGQKRGLLIGMGMTEKQGGSDVMSNTTRAERLEDGSYRLVGHKWFFSVPQSDAHLVLAQTAGGLSCFFVPRFLPDGQRNAIRLERLKDKLGNRSNASCEVEFQDAIGWLLGQEGEGIRLILKMGGMTRFDCALGSHAMMRRAFSLAIYHAHQRHVFGNPLIQQPLMRHVLSRMALQLEGQTALLFRLARAWDRRADAKEALWARLFTPAAKFVICKRGMPFVAEAMEVLGGIGYCEESELPRLYREMPVNSIWEGSGNIMCLDVLRVLNKQAGVYDLLSEAFVEVKGLDRYFDRAVRRLQQQLRKPAEELGREITHQLFLLGCGAQMLKYASPPMAQAWCQVMLDTRGGVRLSEQIQNDLLLRATGGVCV
;
A
#
# COMPACT_ATOMS: atom_id res chain seq x y z
N MET A 1 12.66 51.29 -14.02
CA MET A 1 12.31 50.64 -15.31
C MET A 1 11.86 49.24 -15.00
N HIS A 2 10.62 48.87 -15.33
CA HIS A 2 10.16 47.46 -15.23
C HIS A 2 10.58 46.78 -16.54
N TRP A 3 11.53 45.88 -16.45
CA TRP A 3 11.92 45.03 -17.58
C TRP A 3 10.92 43.90 -17.74
N GLN A 4 10.20 43.84 -18.86
CA GLN A 4 9.34 42.75 -19.24
C GLN A 4 9.93 42.08 -20.47
N THR A 5 10.50 40.89 -20.28
CA THR A 5 11.14 40.13 -21.38
C THR A 5 10.14 39.22 -22.10
N HIS A 6 9.04 38.85 -21.46
CA HIS A 6 8.03 37.95 -22.01
C HIS A 6 6.70 38.07 -21.25
N THR A 7 5.66 37.52 -21.83
CA THR A 7 4.37 37.28 -21.15
C THR A 7 4.21 35.81 -20.89
N VAL A 8 3.82 35.42 -19.65
CA VAL A 8 3.55 34.04 -19.29
C VAL A 8 2.22 33.61 -19.92
N PHE A 9 2.24 32.57 -20.73
CA PHE A 9 1.05 31.99 -21.36
C PHE A 9 1.20 30.47 -21.51
N ASN A 10 0.09 29.76 -21.76
CA ASN A 10 0.07 28.30 -22.00
C ASN A 10 0.75 27.50 -20.87
N GLN A 11 0.63 27.96 -19.63
CA GLN A 11 1.08 27.26 -18.43
C GLN A 11 -0.14 26.70 -17.71
N PRO A 12 -0.26 25.37 -17.57
CA PRO A 12 -1.31 24.75 -16.78
C PRO A 12 -1.26 25.20 -15.31
N ILE A 13 -2.41 25.46 -14.74
CA ILE A 13 -2.52 25.71 -13.29
C ILE A 13 -2.39 24.38 -12.54
N PRO A 14 -1.90 24.37 -11.28
CA PRO A 14 -1.84 23.16 -10.48
C PRO A 14 -3.21 22.53 -10.25
N LEU A 15 -3.27 21.20 -10.25
CA LEU A 15 -4.48 20.43 -9.92
C LEU A 15 -4.71 20.42 -8.40
N ASN A 16 -5.43 21.43 -7.92
CA ASN A 16 -5.81 21.61 -6.54
C ASN A 16 -7.34 21.63 -6.39
N ASN A 17 -7.82 21.37 -5.18
CA ASN A 17 -9.24 21.45 -4.82
C ASN A 17 -10.13 20.51 -5.65
N SER A 18 -9.59 19.39 -6.09
CA SER A 18 -10.32 18.32 -6.76
C SER A 18 -10.77 17.24 -5.77
N ASN A 19 -11.95 16.67 -6.00
CA ASN A 19 -12.40 15.54 -5.18
C ASN A 19 -11.71 14.26 -5.63
N LEU A 20 -10.82 13.71 -4.81
CA LEU A 20 -10.03 12.53 -5.16
C LEU A 20 -10.86 11.25 -5.33
N TYR A 21 -12.05 11.17 -4.72
CA TYR A 21 -12.97 10.05 -4.86
C TYR A 21 -13.86 10.21 -6.10
N LEU A 22 -14.61 11.31 -6.18
CA LEU A 22 -15.58 11.51 -7.26
C LEU A 22 -14.94 11.67 -8.64
N SER A 23 -13.67 12.08 -8.71
CA SER A 23 -12.91 12.11 -9.96
C SER A 23 -12.43 10.72 -10.45
N ASP A 24 -12.66 9.64 -9.70
CA ASP A 24 -12.26 8.28 -10.04
C ASP A 24 -13.49 7.38 -10.21
N GLY A 25 -14.06 7.36 -11.44
CA GLY A 25 -15.23 6.56 -11.74
C GLY A 25 -15.04 5.06 -11.51
N ALA A 26 -13.83 4.54 -11.77
CA ALA A 26 -13.51 3.13 -11.51
C ALA A 26 -13.54 2.80 -10.01
N LEU A 27 -13.03 3.71 -9.17
CA LEU A 27 -13.05 3.56 -7.72
C LEU A 27 -14.49 3.62 -7.17
N CYS A 28 -15.29 4.60 -7.60
CA CYS A 28 -16.68 4.74 -7.17
C CYS A 28 -17.51 3.48 -7.47
N GLU A 29 -17.39 2.96 -8.70
CA GLU A 29 -18.07 1.74 -9.10
C GLU A 29 -17.59 0.51 -8.31
N ALA A 30 -16.27 0.37 -8.12
CA ALA A 30 -15.68 -0.74 -7.41
C ALA A 30 -16.10 -0.78 -5.93
N VAL A 31 -16.11 0.36 -5.23
CA VAL A 31 -16.58 0.48 -3.84
C VAL A 31 -18.02 0.00 -3.70
N THR A 32 -18.91 0.46 -4.57
CA THR A 32 -20.32 0.06 -4.55
C THR A 32 -20.49 -1.41 -4.87
N ARG A 33 -19.85 -1.90 -5.93
CA ARG A 33 -19.94 -3.28 -6.40
C ARG A 33 -19.45 -4.30 -5.37
N GLU A 34 -18.38 -3.97 -4.64
CA GLU A 34 -17.76 -4.88 -3.69
C GLU A 34 -18.35 -4.76 -2.26
N GLY A 35 -19.42 -3.99 -2.09
CA GLY A 35 -20.25 -3.99 -0.89
C GLY A 35 -19.99 -2.88 0.11
N ALA A 36 -19.24 -1.84 -0.26
CA ALA A 36 -18.98 -0.67 0.58
C ALA A 36 -19.70 0.61 0.12
N GLY A 37 -20.75 0.49 -0.67
CA GLY A 37 -21.55 1.64 -1.13
C GLY A 37 -22.11 2.51 0.00
N TRP A 38 -22.26 1.96 1.19
CA TRP A 38 -22.67 2.67 2.41
C TRP A 38 -21.67 3.72 2.89
N ASP A 39 -20.39 3.65 2.44
CA ASP A 39 -19.32 4.59 2.79
C ASP A 39 -19.12 5.69 1.73
N SER A 40 -19.88 5.68 0.63
CA SER A 40 -19.67 6.55 -0.52
C SER A 40 -19.72 8.04 -0.19
N ASP A 41 -20.69 8.48 0.66
CA ASP A 41 -20.81 9.88 1.08
C ASP A 41 -19.60 10.32 1.94
N PHE A 42 -19.15 9.44 2.83
CA PHE A 42 -17.96 9.70 3.63
C PHE A 42 -16.70 9.74 2.75
N LEU A 43 -16.56 8.82 1.80
CA LEU A 43 -15.46 8.81 0.83
C LEU A 43 -15.46 10.08 -0.04
N ALA A 44 -16.61 10.57 -0.46
CA ALA A 44 -16.73 11.83 -1.18
C ALA A 44 -16.30 13.03 -0.30
N SER A 45 -16.70 13.03 0.98
CA SER A 45 -16.30 14.08 1.94
C SER A 45 -14.78 14.10 2.16
N ILE A 46 -14.17 12.95 2.48
CA ILE A 46 -12.71 12.89 2.68
C ILE A 46 -11.94 13.10 1.37
N GLY A 47 -12.48 12.65 0.23
CA GLY A 47 -11.88 12.89 -1.08
C GLY A 47 -11.80 14.38 -1.42
N GLN A 48 -12.80 15.16 -1.04
CA GLN A 48 -12.79 16.62 -1.18
C GLN A 48 -11.76 17.26 -0.25
N GLN A 49 -11.72 16.85 1.02
CA GLN A 49 -10.77 17.37 2.01
C GLN A 49 -9.31 17.05 1.61
N LEU A 50 -9.04 15.84 1.21
CA LEU A 50 -7.68 15.38 0.84
C LEU A 50 -7.19 16.01 -0.47
N GLY A 51 -8.09 16.39 -1.38
CA GLY A 51 -7.74 17.04 -2.64
C GLY A 51 -7.51 18.55 -2.55
N THR A 52 -7.60 19.15 -1.36
CA THR A 52 -7.33 20.59 -1.18
C THR A 52 -5.84 20.92 -1.32
N ALA A 53 -5.55 22.18 -1.69
CA ALA A 53 -4.17 22.65 -1.76
C ALA A 53 -3.43 22.49 -0.43
N GLU A 54 -4.11 22.73 0.68
CA GLU A 54 -3.57 22.61 2.04
C GLU A 54 -3.17 21.15 2.35
N SER A 55 -4.04 20.18 2.04
CA SER A 55 -3.75 18.77 2.28
C SER A 55 -2.59 18.27 1.43
N LEU A 56 -2.52 18.66 0.16
CA LEU A 56 -1.41 18.32 -0.75
C LEU A 56 -0.09 18.94 -0.28
N GLU A 57 -0.13 20.18 0.25
CA GLU A 57 1.03 20.85 0.81
C GLU A 57 1.56 20.16 2.08
N LEU A 58 0.67 19.61 2.94
CA LEU A 58 1.11 18.78 4.08
C LEU A 58 1.96 17.60 3.61
N GLY A 59 1.54 16.92 2.53
CA GLY A 59 2.30 15.83 1.93
C GLY A 59 3.69 16.27 1.45
N ARG A 60 3.79 17.43 0.81
CA ARG A 60 5.07 18.01 0.37
C ARG A 60 5.96 18.36 1.58
N LEU A 61 5.41 19.10 2.55
CA LEU A 61 6.15 19.54 3.74
C LEU A 61 6.70 18.38 4.57
N ALA A 62 5.93 17.31 4.76
CA ALA A 62 6.38 16.13 5.48
C ALA A 62 7.59 15.45 4.78
N ASN A 63 7.65 15.49 3.45
CA ASN A 63 8.72 14.85 2.68
C ASN A 63 10.00 15.71 2.54
N VAL A 64 9.86 17.04 2.43
CA VAL A 64 11.02 17.94 2.33
C VAL A 64 11.65 18.21 3.71
N ASN A 65 10.94 17.91 4.79
CA ASN A 65 11.43 17.98 6.17
C ASN A 65 11.41 16.57 6.79
N PRO A 66 12.40 15.73 6.47
CA PRO A 66 12.45 14.36 6.99
C PRO A 66 12.60 14.33 8.51
N PRO A 67 12.22 13.22 9.17
CA PRO A 67 12.32 13.09 10.61
C PRO A 67 13.78 13.13 11.07
N GLU A 68 13.99 13.64 12.29
CA GLU A 68 15.30 13.77 12.94
C GLU A 68 15.39 12.86 14.16
N LEU A 69 16.53 12.17 14.32
CA LEU A 69 16.80 11.34 15.48
C LEU A 69 17.29 12.20 16.64
N LEU A 70 16.59 12.15 17.76
CA LEU A 70 16.98 12.77 19.03
C LEU A 70 17.54 11.70 19.97
N ARG A 71 18.86 11.49 19.94
CA ARG A 71 19.51 10.49 20.78
C ARG A 71 19.64 10.92 22.23
N TYR A 72 19.99 12.17 22.47
CA TYR A 72 20.29 12.72 23.75
C TYR A 72 19.59 14.06 23.98
N ASP A 73 19.26 14.36 25.22
CA ASP A 73 18.84 15.70 25.64
C ASP A 73 20.06 16.64 25.83
N ALA A 74 19.77 17.90 26.18
CA ALA A 74 20.80 18.90 26.43
C ALA A 74 21.72 18.57 27.60
N GLN A 75 21.34 17.66 28.50
CA GLN A 75 22.11 17.20 29.63
C GLN A 75 22.88 15.89 29.36
N GLY A 76 22.82 15.37 28.11
CA GLY A 76 23.46 14.13 27.70
C GLY A 76 22.73 12.86 28.13
N ARG A 77 21.50 12.95 28.64
CA ARG A 77 20.66 11.78 28.95
C ARG A 77 20.05 11.21 27.66
N ARG A 78 20.06 9.90 27.55
CA ARG A 78 19.57 9.23 26.35
C ARG A 78 18.04 9.36 26.20
N LEU A 79 17.59 9.86 25.05
CA LEU A 79 16.17 10.05 24.69
C LEU A 79 15.65 8.94 23.77
N ASP A 80 16.42 8.52 22.80
CA ASP A 80 15.97 7.57 21.75
C ASP A 80 14.59 7.95 21.20
N ASP A 81 14.45 9.16 20.70
CA ASP A 81 13.21 9.71 20.17
C ASP A 81 13.36 10.23 18.75
N VAL A 82 12.24 10.45 18.06
CA VAL A 82 12.20 10.95 16.68
C VAL A 82 11.31 12.18 16.61
N ARG A 83 11.88 13.27 16.13
CA ARG A 83 11.15 14.52 15.88
C ARG A 83 10.67 14.57 14.44
N PHE A 84 9.38 14.83 14.27
CA PHE A 84 8.73 15.00 12.97
C PHE A 84 8.34 16.46 12.74
N HIS A 85 8.24 16.83 11.46
CA HIS A 85 7.62 18.10 11.08
C HIS A 85 6.12 18.12 11.47
N PRO A 86 5.51 19.25 11.86
CA PRO A 86 4.09 19.34 12.20
C PRO A 86 3.14 18.77 11.14
N ALA A 87 3.47 18.92 9.86
CA ALA A 87 2.69 18.34 8.76
C ALA A 87 2.53 16.81 8.88
N TRP A 88 3.56 16.08 9.35
CA TRP A 88 3.45 14.64 9.61
C TRP A 88 2.36 14.34 10.65
N HIS A 89 2.31 15.08 11.74
CA HIS A 89 1.32 14.86 12.79
C HIS A 89 -0.10 15.13 12.32
N LEU A 90 -0.30 16.14 11.45
CA LEU A 90 -1.60 16.42 10.84
C LEU A 90 -2.04 15.30 9.86
N LEU A 91 -1.12 14.75 9.07
CA LEU A 91 -1.39 13.59 8.21
C LEU A 91 -1.77 12.36 9.05
N MET A 92 -1.04 12.07 10.12
CA MET A 92 -1.35 10.97 11.03
C MET A 92 -2.70 11.16 11.72
N GLN A 93 -3.01 12.39 12.18
CA GLN A 93 -4.32 12.71 12.75
C GLN A 93 -5.45 12.43 11.75
N ALA A 94 -5.32 12.88 10.50
CA ALA A 94 -6.31 12.64 9.46
C ALA A 94 -6.49 11.14 9.18
N LEU A 95 -5.41 10.36 9.11
CA LEU A 95 -5.45 8.91 8.92
C LEU A 95 -6.17 8.18 10.05
N CYS A 96 -5.91 8.56 11.30
CA CYS A 96 -6.58 7.97 12.45
C CYS A 96 -8.05 8.37 12.52
N THR A 97 -8.36 9.67 12.37
CA THR A 97 -9.75 10.19 12.36
C THR A 97 -10.58 9.54 11.24
N ASN A 98 -9.97 9.30 10.08
CA ASN A 98 -10.61 8.59 8.97
C ASN A 98 -10.58 7.06 9.13
N ARG A 99 -10.20 6.57 10.31
CA ARG A 99 -10.30 5.15 10.71
C ARG A 99 -9.60 4.17 9.75
N VAL A 100 -8.48 4.60 9.14
CA VAL A 100 -7.75 3.79 8.15
C VAL A 100 -7.04 2.59 8.79
N HIS A 101 -6.72 2.66 10.10
CA HIS A 101 -6.03 1.59 10.84
C HIS A 101 -6.96 0.64 11.60
N ASN A 102 -8.26 0.95 11.81
CA ASN A 102 -9.13 0.20 12.70
C ASN A 102 -10.50 -0.17 12.13
N LEU A 103 -11.04 0.52 11.10
CA LEU A 103 -12.41 0.36 10.60
C LEU A 103 -12.87 -1.10 10.42
N ALA A 104 -11.99 -1.98 9.93
CA ALA A 104 -12.34 -3.38 9.68
C ALA A 104 -12.18 -4.28 10.93
N TRP A 105 -11.79 -3.73 12.07
CA TRP A 105 -11.53 -4.46 13.33
C TRP A 105 -12.45 -4.08 14.45
N GLU A 106 -13.41 -3.21 14.21
CA GLU A 106 -14.41 -2.82 15.18
C GLU A 106 -15.41 -3.97 15.41
N GLU A 107 -15.96 -4.06 16.62
CA GLU A 107 -16.85 -5.14 17.02
C GLU A 107 -18.12 -5.18 16.16
N ASP A 108 -18.61 -4.01 15.74
CA ASP A 108 -19.80 -3.83 14.90
C ASP A 108 -19.45 -3.50 13.42
N ALA A 109 -18.26 -3.88 12.96
CA ALA A 109 -17.82 -3.62 11.60
C ALA A 109 -18.82 -4.13 10.56
N ARG A 110 -19.30 -3.23 9.71
CA ARG A 110 -20.24 -3.57 8.63
C ARG A 110 -19.58 -4.46 7.59
N SER A 111 -20.38 -5.32 6.94
CA SER A 111 -19.92 -6.02 5.74
C SER A 111 -19.42 -5.01 4.71
N GLY A 112 -18.25 -5.27 4.11
CA GLY A 112 -17.56 -4.32 3.23
C GLY A 112 -16.64 -3.34 3.95
N ALA A 113 -16.46 -3.44 5.28
CA ALA A 113 -15.57 -2.53 6.03
C ALA A 113 -14.12 -2.58 5.54
N PHE A 114 -13.64 -3.75 5.11
CA PHE A 114 -12.31 -3.87 4.53
C PHE A 114 -12.22 -3.19 3.16
N VAL A 115 -13.29 -3.23 2.37
CA VAL A 115 -13.41 -2.53 1.07
C VAL A 115 -13.44 -1.01 1.29
N ALA A 116 -14.25 -0.51 2.24
CA ALA A 116 -14.29 0.90 2.61
C ALA A 116 -12.92 1.39 3.09
N ARG A 117 -12.25 0.63 3.98
CA ARG A 117 -10.89 0.92 4.45
C ARG A 117 -9.89 0.99 3.29
N ALA A 118 -9.97 0.07 2.33
CA ALA A 118 -9.09 0.09 1.16
C ALA A 118 -9.27 1.36 0.32
N ALA A 119 -10.51 1.83 0.13
CA ALA A 119 -10.78 3.08 -0.55
C ALA A 119 -10.22 4.29 0.23
N ARG A 120 -10.46 4.37 1.54
CA ARG A 120 -9.90 5.44 2.41
C ARG A 120 -8.37 5.45 2.33
N PHE A 121 -7.72 4.29 2.40
CA PHE A 121 -6.27 4.14 2.25
C PHE A 121 -5.78 4.69 0.91
N MET A 122 -6.47 4.36 -0.20
CA MET A 122 -6.10 4.86 -1.53
C MET A 122 -6.23 6.38 -1.65
N LEU A 123 -7.23 7.00 -1.02
CA LEU A 123 -7.37 8.46 -1.04
C LEU A 123 -6.22 9.14 -0.31
N HIS A 124 -5.85 8.66 0.88
CA HIS A 124 -4.70 9.18 1.63
C HIS A 124 -3.37 8.95 0.91
N ALA A 125 -3.19 7.80 0.25
CA ALA A 125 -1.97 7.46 -0.48
C ALA A 125 -1.69 8.41 -1.67
N GLN A 126 -2.72 9.07 -2.21
CA GLN A 126 -2.55 10.09 -3.24
C GLN A 126 -1.96 11.39 -2.68
N VAL A 127 -2.12 11.65 -1.39
CA VAL A 127 -1.57 12.83 -0.70
C VAL A 127 -0.15 12.58 -0.21
N GLU A 128 0.04 11.48 0.56
CA GLU A 128 1.34 11.19 1.17
C GLU A 128 1.47 9.69 1.49
N ALA A 129 2.60 9.09 1.09
CA ALA A 129 2.80 7.65 1.19
C ALA A 129 3.51 7.21 2.48
N GLY A 130 4.39 8.04 3.06
CA GLY A 130 5.20 7.65 4.22
C GLY A 130 4.39 7.49 5.50
N SER A 131 3.40 8.34 5.73
CA SER A 131 2.48 8.28 6.86
C SER A 131 1.59 7.02 6.86
N LEU A 132 1.46 6.35 5.73
CA LEU A 132 0.73 5.07 5.63
C LEU A 132 1.50 3.90 6.25
N CYS A 133 2.80 3.98 6.40
CA CYS A 133 3.61 2.89 6.97
C CYS A 133 3.19 2.54 8.41
N PRO A 134 3.12 3.47 9.39
CA PRO A 134 2.62 3.17 10.73
C PRO A 134 1.17 2.67 10.74
N ILE A 135 0.33 3.22 9.87
CA ILE A 135 -1.08 2.83 9.74
C ILE A 135 -1.22 1.39 9.24
N THR A 136 -0.47 1.01 8.23
CA THR A 136 -0.44 -0.36 7.71
C THR A 136 0.02 -1.37 8.74
N MET A 137 1.10 -1.07 9.48
CA MET A 137 1.62 -1.97 10.51
C MET A 137 0.63 -2.11 11.67
N THR A 138 0.04 -1.00 12.14
CA THR A 138 -0.99 -1.02 13.19
C THR A 138 -2.21 -1.79 12.73
N PHE A 139 -2.73 -1.54 11.52
CA PHE A 139 -3.86 -2.27 10.95
C PHE A 139 -3.61 -3.78 10.91
N ALA A 140 -2.44 -4.19 10.45
CA ALA A 140 -2.09 -5.60 10.32
C ALA A 140 -1.82 -6.30 11.67
N ALA A 141 -1.32 -5.56 12.68
CA ALA A 141 -1.06 -6.08 14.03
C ALA A 141 -2.33 -6.22 14.87
N THR A 142 -3.31 -5.34 14.67
CA THR A 142 -4.52 -5.24 15.50
C THR A 142 -5.25 -6.56 15.67
N PRO A 143 -5.62 -7.35 14.62
CA PRO A 143 -6.36 -8.59 14.82
C PRO A 143 -5.56 -9.66 15.57
N LEU A 144 -4.24 -9.63 15.52
CA LEU A 144 -3.39 -10.50 16.30
C LEU A 144 -3.36 -10.07 17.77
N LEU A 145 -3.22 -8.79 18.05
CA LEU A 145 -3.16 -8.24 19.40
C LEU A 145 -4.51 -8.35 20.12
N LEU A 146 -5.63 -8.15 19.45
CA LEU A 146 -6.96 -8.37 20.05
C LEU A 146 -7.17 -9.80 20.56
N GLN A 147 -6.45 -10.79 20.00
CA GLN A 147 -6.53 -12.19 20.42
C GLN A 147 -5.51 -12.58 21.49
N MET A 148 -4.34 -11.94 21.54
CA MET A 148 -3.20 -12.38 22.35
C MET A 148 -2.36 -11.24 22.93
N LEU A 149 -2.99 -10.10 23.24
CA LEU A 149 -2.32 -9.02 23.93
C LEU A 149 -1.81 -9.51 25.29
N PRO A 150 -0.54 -9.29 25.65
CA PRO A 150 0.00 -9.78 26.91
C PRO A 150 -0.71 -9.19 28.15
N ALA A 151 -0.80 -9.94 29.23
CA ALA A 151 -1.58 -9.59 30.42
C ALA A 151 -1.29 -8.17 30.98
N PRO A 152 -0.04 -7.67 31.02
CA PRO A 152 0.22 -6.32 31.53
C PRO A 152 -0.30 -5.18 30.63
N PHE A 153 -0.83 -5.47 29.43
CA PHE A 153 -1.22 -4.48 28.41
C PHE A 153 -2.69 -4.65 27.98
N GLN A 154 -3.52 -5.33 28.75
CA GLN A 154 -4.93 -5.57 28.41
C GLN A 154 -5.74 -4.28 28.26
N ASP A 155 -5.33 -3.22 28.94
CA ASP A 155 -5.89 -1.87 28.83
C ASP A 155 -5.61 -1.18 27.47
N TRP A 156 -4.69 -1.72 26.66
CA TRP A 156 -4.36 -1.17 25.33
C TRP A 156 -5.40 -1.44 24.25
N THR A 157 -6.36 -2.33 24.50
CA THR A 157 -7.40 -2.64 23.51
C THR A 157 -8.18 -1.40 23.07
N THR A 158 -8.61 -0.57 24.01
CA THR A 158 -9.36 0.66 23.71
C THR A 158 -8.53 1.68 22.92
N PRO A 159 -7.33 2.11 23.33
CA PRO A 159 -6.54 3.06 22.55
C PRO A 159 -6.00 2.47 21.22
N LEU A 160 -5.88 1.15 21.08
CA LEU A 160 -5.50 0.50 19.82
C LEU A 160 -6.61 0.63 18.75
N LEU A 161 -7.87 0.62 19.17
CA LEU A 161 -9.05 0.80 18.30
C LEU A 161 -9.56 2.25 18.23
N SER A 162 -8.89 3.19 18.91
CA SER A 162 -9.27 4.59 18.93
C SER A 162 -9.05 5.28 17.58
N ASP A 163 -9.93 6.23 17.24
CA ASP A 163 -9.79 7.13 16.08
C ASP A 163 -8.87 8.34 16.37
N ARG A 164 -8.18 8.33 17.52
CA ARG A 164 -7.28 9.40 17.95
C ARG A 164 -5.84 9.07 17.61
N TYR A 165 -5.10 10.08 17.16
CA TYR A 165 -3.65 10.04 17.07
C TYR A 165 -3.06 10.74 18.29
N ASP A 166 -2.10 10.09 18.94
CA ASP A 166 -1.42 10.65 20.11
C ASP A 166 0.10 10.55 19.93
N SER A 167 0.74 11.70 19.68
CA SER A 167 2.19 11.80 19.43
C SER A 167 3.03 11.92 20.69
N HIS A 168 2.42 11.99 21.87
CA HIS A 168 3.16 12.18 23.11
C HIS A 168 4.02 10.96 23.45
N LEU A 169 5.16 11.24 24.02
CA LEU A 169 6.09 10.23 24.51
C LEU A 169 5.69 9.79 25.93
N LEU A 170 4.66 8.95 26.00
CA LEU A 170 4.04 8.46 27.23
C LEU A 170 3.92 6.93 27.20
N PRO A 171 3.81 6.25 28.37
CA PRO A 171 3.39 4.87 28.44
C PRO A 171 2.04 4.65 27.72
N GLY A 172 1.92 3.55 26.98
CA GLY A 172 0.76 3.31 26.10
C GLY A 172 -0.60 3.35 26.79
N GLY A 173 -0.71 2.86 28.02
CA GLY A 173 -1.94 2.92 28.82
C GLY A 173 -2.38 4.35 29.20
N GLN A 174 -1.52 5.35 29.03
CA GLN A 174 -1.84 6.78 29.27
C GLN A 174 -2.19 7.52 27.99
N LYS A 175 -2.09 6.86 26.83
CA LYS A 175 -2.32 7.47 25.52
C LYS A 175 -3.76 7.26 25.05
N ARG A 176 -4.23 8.17 24.20
CA ARG A 176 -5.57 8.12 23.59
C ARG A 176 -5.64 7.32 22.30
N GLY A 177 -4.49 7.04 21.70
CA GLY A 177 -4.35 6.23 20.49
C GLY A 177 -2.95 5.66 20.40
N LEU A 178 -2.82 4.44 19.85
CA LEU A 178 -1.57 3.69 19.79
C LEU A 178 -1.17 3.37 18.37
N LEU A 179 0.14 3.27 18.15
CA LEU A 179 0.75 2.75 16.93
C LEU A 179 1.57 1.51 17.24
N ILE A 180 1.44 0.50 16.38
CA ILE A 180 2.19 -0.75 16.48
C ILE A 180 3.11 -0.87 15.26
N GLY A 181 4.39 -1.13 15.51
CA GLY A 181 5.39 -1.38 14.49
C GLY A 181 5.74 -2.85 14.32
N MET A 182 6.63 -3.16 13.38
CA MET A 182 7.20 -4.49 13.14
C MET A 182 8.71 -4.40 12.98
N GLY A 183 9.44 -5.39 13.54
CA GLY A 183 10.89 -5.50 13.42
C GLY A 183 11.33 -6.91 13.05
N MET A 184 11.57 -7.17 11.76
CA MET A 184 11.96 -8.51 11.27
C MET A 184 13.38 -8.54 10.74
N THR A 185 13.72 -7.61 9.84
CA THR A 185 14.97 -7.60 9.08
C THR A 185 16.17 -7.27 9.96
N GLU A 186 17.24 -8.04 9.83
CA GLU A 186 18.55 -7.82 10.44
C GLU A 186 19.60 -7.48 9.37
N LYS A 187 20.84 -7.14 9.77
CA LYS A 187 21.92 -6.72 8.86
C LYS A 187 22.21 -7.75 7.76
N GLN A 188 22.12 -9.05 8.06
CA GLN A 188 22.36 -10.14 7.11
C GLN A 188 21.24 -10.31 6.07
N GLY A 189 20.05 -9.73 6.28
CA GLY A 189 18.95 -9.76 5.31
C GLY A 189 17.57 -9.92 5.92
N GLY A 190 16.53 -9.76 5.08
CA GLY A 190 15.12 -9.83 5.48
C GLY A 190 14.32 -10.90 4.72
N SER A 191 14.86 -11.49 3.64
CA SER A 191 14.16 -12.54 2.88
C SER A 191 14.26 -13.90 3.58
N ASP A 192 15.40 -14.19 4.21
CA ASP A 192 15.63 -15.38 5.04
C ASP A 192 15.66 -15.01 6.52
N VAL A 193 14.47 -14.77 7.08
CA VAL A 193 14.33 -14.41 8.51
C VAL A 193 14.67 -15.56 9.46
N MET A 194 14.75 -16.79 8.98
CA MET A 194 15.20 -17.93 9.80
C MET A 194 16.65 -17.76 10.27
N SER A 195 17.47 -17.05 9.50
CA SER A 195 18.86 -16.74 9.81
C SER A 195 19.05 -15.60 10.82
N ASN A 196 17.96 -15.06 11.38
CA ASN A 196 18.02 -13.99 12.40
C ASN A 196 18.81 -14.42 13.63
N THR A 197 19.60 -13.51 14.15
CA THR A 197 20.51 -13.73 15.29
C THR A 197 20.07 -13.03 16.58
N THR A 198 19.11 -12.11 16.53
CA THR A 198 18.49 -11.56 17.75
C THR A 198 17.94 -12.71 18.58
N ARG A 199 18.32 -12.78 19.86
CA ARG A 199 17.92 -13.83 20.79
C ARG A 199 17.04 -13.28 21.90
N ALA A 200 16.21 -14.14 22.45
CA ALA A 200 15.35 -13.86 23.58
C ALA A 200 15.49 -14.97 24.63
N GLU A 201 15.73 -14.58 25.87
CA GLU A 201 15.87 -15.46 27.03
C GLU A 201 14.70 -15.23 27.99
N ARG A 202 14.06 -16.31 28.43
CA ARG A 202 12.92 -16.25 29.35
C ARG A 202 13.38 -15.82 30.75
N LEU A 203 12.64 -14.90 31.35
CA LEU A 203 12.84 -14.44 32.73
C LEU A 203 11.85 -15.14 33.69
N GLU A 204 12.10 -15.01 35.00
CA GLU A 204 11.30 -15.66 36.05
C GLU A 204 9.84 -15.19 36.09
N ASP A 205 9.58 -13.94 35.71
CA ASP A 205 8.23 -13.34 35.64
C ASP A 205 7.45 -13.73 34.35
N GLY A 206 8.06 -14.55 33.49
CA GLY A 206 7.48 -15.00 32.23
C GLY A 206 7.66 -14.05 31.06
N SER A 207 8.24 -12.86 31.27
CA SER A 207 8.72 -11.99 30.18
C SER A 207 10.03 -12.55 29.59
N TYR A 208 10.55 -11.87 28.55
CA TYR A 208 11.79 -12.26 27.89
C TYR A 208 12.74 -11.07 27.77
N ARG A 209 14.03 -11.34 27.94
CA ARG A 209 15.11 -10.39 27.70
C ARG A 209 15.62 -10.59 26.27
N LEU A 210 15.54 -9.52 25.46
CA LEU A 210 15.98 -9.51 24.06
C LEU A 210 17.35 -8.85 23.94
N VAL A 211 18.25 -9.51 23.19
CA VAL A 211 19.57 -8.98 22.82
C VAL A 211 19.79 -9.20 21.33
N GLY A 212 20.11 -8.13 20.61
CA GLY A 212 20.35 -8.18 19.17
C GLY A 212 20.07 -6.85 18.49
N HIS A 213 19.68 -6.90 17.21
CA HIS A 213 19.48 -5.69 16.42
C HIS A 213 18.41 -5.87 15.35
N LYS A 214 17.89 -4.74 14.83
CA LYS A 214 17.12 -4.70 13.59
C LYS A 214 17.67 -3.62 12.66
N TRP A 215 17.61 -3.90 11.34
CA TRP A 215 18.26 -3.09 10.32
C TRP A 215 17.32 -2.12 9.60
N PHE A 216 16.05 -2.48 9.44
CA PHE A 216 14.95 -1.64 8.98
C PHE A 216 13.81 -1.71 9.99
N PHE A 217 13.95 -0.93 11.06
CA PHE A 217 12.96 -0.83 12.13
C PHE A 217 12.13 0.43 11.86
N SER A 218 11.06 0.26 11.10
CA SER A 218 10.23 1.37 10.69
C SER A 218 9.37 1.88 11.85
N VAL A 219 9.16 3.19 11.88
CA VAL A 219 8.34 3.87 12.89
C VAL A 219 8.81 3.56 14.32
N PRO A 220 10.10 3.83 14.65
CA PRO A 220 10.69 3.46 15.95
C PRO A 220 10.02 4.17 17.14
N GLN A 221 9.23 5.22 16.88
CA GLN A 221 8.41 5.92 17.87
C GLN A 221 7.09 5.20 18.19
N SER A 222 6.74 4.08 17.51
CA SER A 222 5.54 3.29 17.84
C SER A 222 5.54 2.86 19.31
N ASP A 223 4.35 2.67 19.87
CA ASP A 223 4.16 2.35 21.29
C ASP A 223 4.62 0.93 21.62
N ALA A 224 4.51 0.01 20.65
CA ALA A 224 5.13 -1.31 20.70
C ALA A 224 5.52 -1.78 19.29
N HIS A 225 6.37 -2.81 19.24
CA HIS A 225 6.74 -3.49 18.02
C HIS A 225 6.57 -5.00 18.15
N LEU A 226 6.14 -5.64 17.07
CA LEU A 226 6.20 -7.08 16.93
C LEU A 226 7.56 -7.47 16.36
N VAL A 227 8.36 -8.21 17.15
CA VAL A 227 9.76 -8.49 16.87
C VAL A 227 9.99 -9.99 16.78
N LEU A 228 10.76 -10.43 15.78
CA LEU A 228 11.25 -11.82 15.71
C LEU A 228 12.60 -11.95 16.44
N ALA A 229 12.68 -12.96 17.34
CA ALA A 229 13.91 -13.34 18.00
C ALA A 229 14.00 -14.86 18.21
N GLN A 230 15.22 -15.39 18.28
CA GLN A 230 15.50 -16.81 18.55
C GLN A 230 15.32 -17.13 20.03
N THR A 231 14.63 -18.22 20.32
CA THR A 231 14.53 -18.85 21.63
C THR A 231 15.05 -20.29 21.56
N ALA A 232 15.04 -21.01 22.68
CA ALA A 232 15.35 -22.45 22.68
C ALA A 232 14.38 -23.26 21.78
N GLY A 233 13.11 -22.82 21.66
CA GLY A 233 12.10 -23.43 20.80
C GLY A 233 12.12 -22.99 19.34
N GLY A 234 13.03 -22.06 18.96
CA GLY A 234 13.17 -21.54 17.60
C GLY A 234 12.72 -20.09 17.44
N LEU A 235 12.58 -19.64 16.19
CA LEU A 235 12.24 -18.25 15.88
C LEU A 235 10.82 -17.91 16.33
N SER A 236 10.70 -16.99 17.27
CA SER A 236 9.49 -16.64 18.01
C SER A 236 9.12 -15.17 17.83
N CYS A 237 7.85 -14.82 18.04
CA CYS A 237 7.35 -13.45 17.93
C CYS A 237 7.13 -12.84 19.30
N PHE A 238 7.62 -11.62 19.50
CA PHE A 238 7.55 -10.89 20.75
C PHE A 238 6.83 -9.55 20.59
N PHE A 239 5.96 -9.24 21.55
CA PHE A 239 5.46 -7.89 21.78
C PHE A 239 6.49 -7.14 22.61
N VAL A 240 7.12 -6.11 22.03
CA VAL A 240 8.18 -5.32 22.64
C VAL A 240 7.69 -3.88 22.77
N PRO A 241 7.20 -3.47 23.96
CA PRO A 241 6.68 -2.13 24.18
C PRO A 241 7.82 -1.12 24.30
N ARG A 242 7.54 0.14 23.98
CA ARG A 242 8.49 1.25 24.14
C ARG A 242 8.69 1.65 25.61
N PHE A 243 7.61 1.51 26.41
CA PHE A 243 7.62 1.69 27.85
C PHE A 243 7.17 0.40 28.53
N LEU A 244 7.86 0.06 29.61
CA LEU A 244 7.50 -1.08 30.46
C LEU A 244 6.26 -0.78 31.31
N PRO A 245 5.60 -1.78 31.91
CA PRO A 245 4.42 -1.57 32.75
C PRO A 245 4.65 -0.64 33.95
N ASP A 246 5.89 -0.58 34.46
CA ASP A 246 6.28 0.33 35.54
C ASP A 246 6.53 1.77 35.07
N GLY A 247 6.35 2.07 33.78
CA GLY A 247 6.58 3.37 33.17
C GLY A 247 8.02 3.67 32.80
N GLN A 248 8.97 2.74 33.02
CA GLN A 248 10.33 2.91 32.56
C GLN A 248 10.45 2.72 31.04
N ARG A 249 11.41 3.42 30.43
CA ARG A 249 11.75 3.21 29.02
C ARG A 249 12.41 1.85 28.83
N ASN A 250 11.90 1.11 27.85
CA ASN A 250 12.51 -0.15 27.46
C ASN A 250 13.87 0.08 26.77
N ALA A 251 14.76 -0.89 26.89
CA ALA A 251 16.15 -0.80 26.39
C ALA A 251 16.25 -1.01 24.85
N ILE A 252 15.44 -0.27 24.10
CA ILE A 252 15.46 -0.19 22.64
C ILE A 252 16.28 1.04 22.26
N ARG A 253 17.48 0.81 21.68
CA ARG A 253 18.42 1.88 21.31
C ARG A 253 18.27 2.26 19.85
N LEU A 254 17.94 3.53 19.58
CA LEU A 254 17.85 4.07 18.23
C LEU A 254 19.24 4.53 17.78
N GLU A 255 19.79 3.86 16.75
CA GLU A 255 21.17 4.10 16.35
C GLU A 255 21.31 5.07 15.18
N ARG A 256 20.52 4.90 14.13
CA ARG A 256 20.56 5.76 12.95
C ARG A 256 19.26 5.70 12.18
N LEU A 257 18.75 6.84 11.69
CA LEU A 257 17.72 6.87 10.64
C LEU A 257 18.36 6.65 9.27
N LYS A 258 17.66 5.90 8.42
CA LYS A 258 18.08 5.65 7.04
C LYS A 258 17.84 6.90 6.19
N ASP A 259 18.84 7.34 5.43
CA ASP A 259 18.65 8.25 4.29
C ASP A 259 18.14 7.46 3.09
N LYS A 260 16.93 7.77 2.63
CA LYS A 260 16.19 6.97 1.65
C LYS A 260 15.88 7.78 0.40
N LEU A 261 15.74 7.08 -0.73
CA LEU A 261 15.32 7.65 -2.01
C LEU A 261 13.93 8.29 -1.92
N GLY A 262 12.96 7.54 -1.41
CA GLY A 262 11.58 7.93 -1.13
C GLY A 262 11.17 7.55 0.28
N ASN A 263 9.88 7.68 0.61
CA ASN A 263 9.35 7.45 1.95
C ASN A 263 10.08 8.28 3.02
N ARG A 264 10.44 9.51 2.64
CA ARG A 264 11.31 10.37 3.43
C ARG A 264 10.65 10.88 4.69
N SER A 265 9.35 11.11 4.63
CA SER A 265 8.53 11.51 5.79
C SER A 265 8.48 10.46 6.89
N ASN A 266 8.68 9.17 6.55
CA ASN A 266 8.66 8.06 7.49
C ASN A 266 10.04 7.80 8.07
N ALA A 267 10.14 7.60 9.40
CA ALA A 267 11.37 7.18 10.06
C ALA A 267 11.60 5.68 9.88
N SER A 268 12.77 5.29 9.35
CA SER A 268 13.24 3.90 9.29
C SER A 268 14.59 3.83 9.99
N CYS A 269 14.66 3.09 11.10
CA CYS A 269 15.77 3.13 12.02
C CYS A 269 16.60 1.84 12.01
N GLU A 270 17.87 1.97 12.34
CA GLU A 270 18.69 0.87 12.86
C GLU A 270 18.56 0.88 14.38
N VAL A 271 18.22 -0.28 14.96
CA VAL A 271 18.04 -0.38 16.41
C VAL A 271 18.82 -1.53 16.99
N GLU A 272 19.19 -1.38 18.28
CA GLU A 272 19.76 -2.43 19.10
C GLU A 272 18.89 -2.68 20.33
N PHE A 273 18.70 -3.94 20.65
CA PHE A 273 18.10 -4.41 21.89
C PHE A 273 19.20 -4.73 22.87
N GLN A 274 19.34 -3.93 23.91
CA GLN A 274 20.35 -4.06 24.96
C GLN A 274 19.67 -4.46 26.26
N ASP A 275 19.26 -5.74 26.37
CA ASP A 275 18.40 -6.30 27.39
C ASP A 275 16.96 -5.73 27.35
N ALA A 276 16.44 -5.47 26.16
CA ALA A 276 15.04 -5.03 26.01
C ALA A 276 14.06 -6.12 26.47
N ILE A 277 13.01 -5.70 27.15
CA ILE A 277 11.99 -6.63 27.67
C ILE A 277 10.85 -6.78 26.64
N GLY A 278 10.42 -8.02 26.41
CA GLY A 278 9.31 -8.36 25.53
C GLY A 278 8.49 -9.52 26.07
N TRP A 279 7.30 -9.67 25.54
CA TRP A 279 6.37 -10.75 25.89
C TRP A 279 6.11 -11.63 24.68
N LEU A 280 6.22 -12.93 24.86
CA LEU A 280 5.98 -13.91 23.79
C LEU A 280 4.53 -13.85 23.31
N LEU A 281 4.35 -13.80 21.99
CA LEU A 281 3.05 -13.97 21.33
C LEU A 281 2.95 -15.39 20.77
N GLY A 282 1.90 -16.11 21.18
CA GLY A 282 1.72 -17.53 20.82
C GLY A 282 2.71 -18.45 21.52
N GLN A 283 3.32 -19.37 20.78
CA GLN A 283 4.30 -20.34 21.29
C GLN A 283 5.69 -20.09 20.72
N GLU A 284 6.73 -20.54 21.41
CA GLU A 284 8.09 -20.53 20.88
C GLU A 284 8.15 -21.33 19.56
N GLY A 285 8.93 -20.84 18.60
CA GLY A 285 9.07 -21.42 17.27
C GLY A 285 7.96 -21.06 16.27
N GLU A 286 6.86 -20.40 16.69
CA GLU A 286 5.75 -20.01 15.80
C GLU A 286 5.86 -18.61 15.20
N GLY A 287 6.96 -17.92 15.40
CA GLY A 287 7.12 -16.51 15.04
C GLY A 287 6.81 -16.21 13.59
N ILE A 288 7.29 -17.03 12.64
CA ILE A 288 7.01 -16.83 11.20
C ILE A 288 5.52 -16.99 10.90
N ARG A 289 4.86 -17.97 11.50
CA ARG A 289 3.43 -18.22 11.27
C ARG A 289 2.58 -17.01 11.68
N LEU A 290 2.92 -16.37 12.79
CA LEU A 290 2.24 -15.19 13.29
C LEU A 290 2.51 -13.95 12.41
N ILE A 291 3.76 -13.70 12.07
CA ILE A 291 4.13 -12.55 11.21
C ILE A 291 3.53 -12.68 9.80
N LEU A 292 3.45 -13.88 9.24
CA LEU A 292 2.84 -14.09 7.92
C LEU A 292 1.33 -13.76 7.89
N LYS A 293 0.61 -13.84 9.02
CA LYS A 293 -0.78 -13.38 9.10
C LYS A 293 -0.88 -11.86 8.87
N MET A 294 0.07 -11.10 9.40
CA MET A 294 0.17 -9.66 9.15
C MET A 294 0.63 -9.39 7.71
N GLY A 295 1.63 -10.14 7.23
CA GLY A 295 2.26 -9.93 5.93
C GLY A 295 1.31 -9.97 4.74
N GLY A 296 0.20 -10.69 4.81
CA GLY A 296 -0.83 -10.65 3.79
C GLY A 296 -1.47 -9.26 3.63
N MET A 297 -1.82 -8.63 4.75
CA MET A 297 -2.45 -7.30 4.77
C MET A 297 -1.48 -6.19 4.37
N THR A 298 -0.24 -6.23 4.88
CA THR A 298 0.78 -5.24 4.50
C THR A 298 1.16 -5.32 3.02
N ARG A 299 1.20 -6.52 2.43
CA ARG A 299 1.40 -6.73 0.99
C ARG A 299 0.25 -6.18 0.15
N PHE A 300 -0.98 -6.34 0.63
CA PHE A 300 -2.15 -5.75 0.00
C PHE A 300 -2.07 -4.23 -0.01
N ASP A 301 -1.69 -3.62 1.11
CA ASP A 301 -1.49 -2.17 1.22
C ASP A 301 -0.35 -1.66 0.33
N CYS A 302 0.73 -2.42 0.12
CA CYS A 302 1.76 -2.09 -0.87
C CYS A 302 1.18 -1.98 -2.29
N ALA A 303 0.28 -2.89 -2.67
CA ALA A 303 -0.38 -2.85 -3.97
C ALA A 303 -1.35 -1.67 -4.08
N LEU A 304 -2.18 -1.43 -3.04
CA LEU A 304 -3.10 -0.30 -2.96
C LEU A 304 -2.36 1.05 -3.03
N GLY A 305 -1.31 1.24 -2.23
CA GLY A 305 -0.52 2.47 -2.20
C GLY A 305 0.17 2.76 -3.52
N SER A 306 0.76 1.73 -4.16
CA SER A 306 1.36 1.88 -5.49
C SER A 306 0.31 2.25 -6.53
N HIS A 307 -0.85 1.61 -6.53
CA HIS A 307 -1.96 1.93 -7.43
C HIS A 307 -2.49 3.35 -7.22
N ALA A 308 -2.66 3.78 -5.97
CA ALA A 308 -3.10 5.12 -5.62
C ALA A 308 -2.14 6.22 -6.10
N MET A 309 -0.83 6.00 -5.96
CA MET A 309 0.18 6.92 -6.48
C MET A 309 0.21 6.95 -8.01
N MET A 310 0.00 5.80 -8.69
CA MET A 310 -0.20 5.76 -10.14
C MET A 310 -1.46 6.56 -10.52
N ARG A 311 -2.55 6.42 -9.77
CA ARG A 311 -3.77 7.19 -9.98
C ARG A 311 -3.53 8.70 -9.85
N ARG A 312 -2.82 9.15 -8.80
CA ARG A 312 -2.45 10.57 -8.64
C ARG A 312 -1.60 11.08 -9.80
N ALA A 313 -0.56 10.33 -10.18
CA ALA A 313 0.30 10.67 -11.30
C ALA A 313 -0.50 10.81 -12.62
N PHE A 314 -1.45 9.90 -12.85
CA PHE A 314 -2.33 9.96 -14.01
C PHE A 314 -3.27 11.17 -13.97
N SER A 315 -3.84 11.50 -12.79
CA SER A 315 -4.68 12.69 -12.63
C SER A 315 -3.94 13.98 -12.97
N LEU A 316 -2.67 14.09 -12.54
CA LEU A 316 -1.81 15.23 -12.89
C LEU A 316 -1.53 15.28 -14.40
N ALA A 317 -1.25 14.12 -15.01
CA ALA A 317 -0.95 14.02 -16.44
C ALA A 317 -2.14 14.40 -17.33
N ILE A 318 -3.32 13.84 -17.05
CA ILE A 318 -4.53 14.12 -17.84
C ILE A 318 -4.98 15.59 -17.67
N TYR A 319 -4.91 16.12 -16.45
CA TYR A 319 -5.24 17.52 -16.17
C TYR A 319 -4.31 18.48 -16.90
N HIS A 320 -3.00 18.21 -16.88
CA HIS A 320 -2.02 18.97 -17.63
C HIS A 320 -2.31 18.92 -19.14
N ALA A 321 -2.61 17.73 -19.68
CA ALA A 321 -2.86 17.54 -21.11
C ALA A 321 -4.12 18.26 -21.61
N HIS A 322 -5.10 18.50 -20.76
CA HIS A 322 -6.29 19.30 -21.08
C HIS A 322 -5.97 20.79 -21.23
N GLN A 323 -5.05 21.33 -20.44
CA GLN A 323 -4.76 22.78 -20.40
C GLN A 323 -3.62 23.18 -21.31
N ARG A 324 -2.61 22.30 -21.50
CA ARG A 324 -1.44 22.57 -22.30
C ARG A 324 -1.77 22.50 -23.79
N HIS A 325 -1.46 23.54 -24.53
CA HIS A 325 -1.62 23.60 -25.99
C HIS A 325 -0.28 23.38 -26.68
N VAL A 326 -0.28 22.54 -27.74
CA VAL A 326 0.86 22.28 -28.61
C VAL A 326 0.35 22.16 -30.07
N PHE A 327 1.09 22.70 -31.00
CA PHE A 327 0.71 22.67 -32.42
C PHE A 327 -0.72 23.18 -32.70
N GLY A 328 -1.16 24.19 -31.94
CA GLY A 328 -2.46 24.83 -32.09
C GLY A 328 -3.65 24.15 -31.40
N ASN A 329 -3.46 22.99 -30.77
CA ASN A 329 -4.54 22.24 -30.10
C ASN A 329 -4.13 21.85 -28.67
N PRO A 330 -5.11 21.55 -27.77
CA PRO A 330 -4.80 20.95 -26.49
C PRO A 330 -3.99 19.66 -26.65
N LEU A 331 -3.04 19.42 -25.74
CA LEU A 331 -2.15 18.26 -25.79
C LEU A 331 -2.94 16.93 -25.79
N ILE A 332 -4.06 16.86 -25.05
CA ILE A 332 -4.94 15.68 -25.02
C ILE A 332 -5.59 15.35 -26.37
N GLN A 333 -5.67 16.30 -27.29
CA GLN A 333 -6.21 16.08 -28.63
C GLN A 333 -5.15 15.54 -29.61
N GLN A 334 -3.87 15.55 -29.25
CA GLN A 334 -2.81 14.98 -30.08
C GLN A 334 -2.94 13.46 -30.11
N PRO A 335 -2.98 12.82 -31.31
CA PRO A 335 -3.31 11.39 -31.41
C PRO A 335 -2.40 10.45 -30.61
N LEU A 336 -1.09 10.70 -30.59
CA LEU A 336 -0.15 9.89 -29.80
C LEU A 336 -0.36 10.08 -28.30
N MET A 337 -0.51 11.31 -27.82
CA MET A 337 -0.76 11.60 -26.43
C MET A 337 -2.07 10.97 -25.94
N ARG A 338 -3.12 11.10 -26.73
CA ARG A 338 -4.41 10.49 -26.48
C ARG A 338 -4.32 8.97 -26.35
N HIS A 339 -3.53 8.34 -27.22
CA HIS A 339 -3.26 6.91 -27.15
C HIS A 339 -2.54 6.51 -25.87
N VAL A 340 -1.50 7.24 -25.48
CA VAL A 340 -0.74 7.02 -24.23
C VAL A 340 -1.66 7.12 -23.02
N LEU A 341 -2.37 8.24 -22.87
CA LEU A 341 -3.27 8.48 -21.73
C LEU A 341 -4.40 7.43 -21.66
N SER A 342 -4.96 7.03 -22.79
CA SER A 342 -6.00 5.99 -22.81
C SER A 342 -5.48 4.62 -22.39
N ARG A 343 -4.25 4.26 -22.72
CA ARG A 343 -3.63 3.01 -22.24
C ARG A 343 -3.34 3.05 -20.74
N MET A 344 -2.89 4.21 -20.23
CA MET A 344 -2.70 4.42 -18.79
C MET A 344 -4.02 4.27 -18.03
N ALA A 345 -5.09 4.91 -18.51
CA ALA A 345 -6.44 4.80 -17.95
C ALA A 345 -6.92 3.33 -17.93
N LEU A 346 -6.79 2.64 -19.06
CA LEU A 346 -7.20 1.24 -19.19
C LEU A 346 -6.47 0.31 -18.22
N GLN A 347 -5.18 0.56 -17.99
CA GLN A 347 -4.39 -0.18 -16.99
C GLN A 347 -4.93 0.03 -15.57
N LEU A 348 -5.28 1.26 -15.20
CA LEU A 348 -5.85 1.59 -13.88
C LEU A 348 -7.22 0.94 -13.70
N GLU A 349 -8.10 0.97 -14.70
CA GLU A 349 -9.43 0.32 -14.65
C GLU A 349 -9.33 -1.16 -14.23
N GLY A 350 -8.51 -1.95 -14.92
CA GLY A 350 -8.35 -3.37 -14.59
C GLY A 350 -7.70 -3.61 -13.22
N GLN A 351 -6.73 -2.78 -12.83
CA GLN A 351 -6.10 -2.86 -11.51
C GLN A 351 -7.09 -2.54 -10.40
N THR A 352 -7.88 -1.46 -10.53
CA THR A 352 -8.94 -1.10 -9.57
C THR A 352 -9.94 -2.24 -9.41
N ALA A 353 -10.41 -2.80 -10.53
CA ALA A 353 -11.38 -3.90 -10.50
C ALA A 353 -10.87 -5.12 -9.71
N LEU A 354 -9.60 -5.52 -9.90
CA LEU A 354 -9.01 -6.64 -9.17
C LEU A 354 -8.71 -6.30 -7.72
N LEU A 355 -8.18 -5.11 -7.42
CA LEU A 355 -7.83 -4.71 -6.05
C LEU A 355 -9.06 -4.66 -5.15
N PHE A 356 -10.20 -4.15 -5.65
CA PHE A 356 -11.43 -4.09 -4.85
C PHE A 356 -12.11 -5.46 -4.73
N ARG A 357 -12.04 -6.32 -5.76
CA ARG A 357 -12.39 -7.74 -5.61
C ARG A 357 -11.52 -8.43 -4.54
N LEU A 358 -10.24 -8.09 -4.48
CA LEU A 358 -9.32 -8.60 -3.47
C LEU A 358 -9.63 -8.05 -2.07
N ALA A 359 -10.01 -6.77 -1.95
CA ALA A 359 -10.49 -6.17 -0.70
C ALA A 359 -11.74 -6.91 -0.17
N ARG A 360 -12.69 -7.26 -1.05
CA ARG A 360 -13.84 -8.10 -0.67
C ARG A 360 -13.41 -9.48 -0.18
N ALA A 361 -12.41 -10.09 -0.81
CA ALA A 361 -11.91 -11.38 -0.37
C ALA A 361 -11.30 -11.30 1.05
N TRP A 362 -10.58 -10.22 1.36
CA TRP A 362 -10.09 -9.93 2.71
C TRP A 362 -11.23 -9.66 3.70
N ASP A 363 -12.29 -8.97 3.28
CA ASP A 363 -13.49 -8.73 4.10
C ASP A 363 -14.17 -10.06 4.50
N ARG A 364 -14.25 -10.99 3.54
CA ARG A 364 -14.90 -12.30 3.69
C ARG A 364 -13.94 -13.45 3.99
N ARG A 365 -12.76 -13.17 4.54
CA ARG A 365 -11.69 -14.15 4.78
C ARG A 365 -12.06 -15.32 5.71
N ALA A 366 -13.21 -15.29 6.37
CA ALA A 366 -13.75 -16.45 7.10
C ALA A 366 -14.26 -17.54 6.15
N ASP A 367 -14.66 -17.18 4.92
CA ASP A 367 -14.97 -18.14 3.86
C ASP A 367 -13.67 -18.70 3.25
N ALA A 368 -13.61 -20.02 3.11
CA ALA A 368 -12.40 -20.71 2.66
C ALA A 368 -12.00 -20.36 1.21
N LYS A 369 -12.99 -20.14 0.31
CA LYS A 369 -12.71 -19.75 -1.09
C LYS A 369 -12.18 -18.32 -1.15
N GLU A 370 -12.77 -17.40 -0.38
CA GLU A 370 -12.33 -16.02 -0.31
C GLU A 370 -10.93 -15.90 0.34
N ALA A 371 -10.69 -16.67 1.40
CA ALA A 371 -9.35 -16.75 2.01
C ALA A 371 -8.30 -17.26 1.02
N LEU A 372 -8.63 -18.27 0.22
CA LEU A 372 -7.74 -18.82 -0.81
C LEU A 372 -7.53 -17.81 -1.96
N TRP A 373 -8.58 -17.07 -2.37
CA TRP A 373 -8.47 -15.97 -3.33
C TRP A 373 -7.51 -14.89 -2.83
N ALA A 374 -7.72 -14.41 -1.60
CA ALA A 374 -6.83 -13.42 -0.98
C ALA A 374 -5.39 -13.94 -0.89
N ARG A 375 -5.20 -15.21 -0.51
CA ARG A 375 -3.89 -15.84 -0.37
C ARG A 375 -3.13 -15.93 -1.70
N LEU A 376 -3.83 -16.18 -2.81
CA LEU A 376 -3.24 -16.31 -4.15
C LEU A 376 -2.98 -14.94 -4.80
N PHE A 377 -3.98 -14.05 -4.80
CA PHE A 377 -3.94 -12.83 -5.59
C PHE A 377 -3.23 -11.66 -4.87
N THR A 378 -3.08 -11.67 -3.54
CA THR A 378 -2.33 -10.62 -2.83
C THR A 378 -0.87 -10.54 -3.28
N PRO A 379 -0.07 -11.60 -3.27
CA PRO A 379 1.31 -11.54 -3.74
C PRO A 379 1.41 -11.26 -5.25
N ALA A 380 0.45 -11.74 -6.05
CA ALA A 380 0.41 -11.46 -7.48
C ALA A 380 0.16 -9.97 -7.76
N ALA A 381 -0.82 -9.35 -7.07
CA ALA A 381 -1.12 -7.93 -7.18
C ALA A 381 0.08 -7.09 -6.72
N LYS A 382 0.67 -7.41 -5.56
CA LYS A 382 1.86 -6.71 -5.08
C LYS A 382 3.01 -6.78 -6.09
N PHE A 383 3.32 -7.96 -6.62
CA PHE A 383 4.38 -8.12 -7.59
C PHE A 383 4.17 -7.24 -8.83
N VAL A 384 2.99 -7.32 -9.44
CA VAL A 384 2.76 -6.67 -10.73
C VAL A 384 2.57 -5.18 -10.58
N ILE A 385 1.73 -4.73 -9.65
CA ILE A 385 1.39 -3.30 -9.49
C ILE A 385 2.63 -2.52 -9.04
N CYS A 386 3.34 -2.99 -8.00
CA CYS A 386 4.51 -2.27 -7.50
C CYS A 386 5.65 -2.22 -8.55
N LYS A 387 5.82 -3.26 -9.39
CA LYS A 387 6.79 -3.25 -10.49
C LYS A 387 6.40 -2.30 -11.62
N ARG A 388 5.11 -2.18 -11.91
CA ARG A 388 4.59 -1.33 -12.97
C ARG A 388 4.50 0.14 -12.58
N GLY A 389 4.54 0.47 -11.29
CA GLY A 389 4.42 1.83 -10.79
C GLY A 389 5.51 2.77 -11.30
N MET A 390 6.78 2.34 -11.29
CA MET A 390 7.90 3.17 -11.77
C MET A 390 7.74 3.62 -13.24
N PRO A 391 7.60 2.71 -14.23
CA PRO A 391 7.43 3.14 -15.61
C PRO A 391 6.12 3.91 -15.83
N PHE A 392 5.08 3.64 -15.06
CA PHE A 392 3.83 4.38 -15.17
C PHE A 392 3.97 5.85 -14.72
N VAL A 393 4.64 6.09 -13.60
CA VAL A 393 4.88 7.47 -13.12
C VAL A 393 5.88 8.19 -14.01
N ALA A 394 6.89 7.48 -14.56
CA ALA A 394 7.81 8.05 -15.55
C ALA A 394 7.07 8.53 -16.80
N GLU A 395 6.12 7.74 -17.32
CA GLU A 395 5.28 8.17 -18.45
C GLU A 395 4.46 9.42 -18.12
N ALA A 396 3.87 9.49 -16.91
CA ALA A 396 3.18 10.69 -16.44
C ALA A 396 4.11 11.92 -16.38
N MET A 397 5.38 11.75 -15.97
CA MET A 397 6.38 12.82 -15.98
C MET A 397 6.63 13.32 -17.41
N GLU A 398 6.75 12.42 -18.38
CA GLU A 398 6.93 12.76 -19.80
C GLU A 398 5.74 13.56 -20.35
N VAL A 399 4.50 13.24 -19.95
CA VAL A 399 3.31 14.01 -20.34
C VAL A 399 3.41 15.48 -19.92
N LEU A 400 3.95 15.75 -18.72
CA LEU A 400 4.15 17.13 -18.24
C LEU A 400 5.37 17.80 -18.87
N GLY A 401 6.30 17.04 -19.44
CA GLY A 401 7.57 17.56 -19.96
C GLY A 401 8.51 18.01 -18.83
N GLY A 402 9.32 19.03 -19.06
CA GLY A 402 10.34 19.47 -18.11
C GLY A 402 9.84 19.77 -16.70
N ILE A 403 8.64 20.34 -16.55
CA ILE A 403 8.07 20.61 -15.23
C ILE A 403 7.73 19.32 -14.46
N GLY A 404 7.41 18.22 -15.15
CA GLY A 404 7.20 16.90 -14.52
C GLY A 404 8.44 16.34 -13.84
N TYR A 405 9.63 16.83 -14.20
CA TYR A 405 10.92 16.42 -13.63
C TYR A 405 11.41 17.35 -12.51
N CYS A 406 10.76 18.50 -12.32
CA CYS A 406 11.12 19.49 -11.31
C CYS A 406 10.37 19.25 -10.00
N GLU A 407 11.01 19.54 -8.86
CA GLU A 407 10.46 19.33 -7.51
C GLU A 407 9.24 20.23 -7.18
N GLU A 408 8.93 21.21 -8.01
CA GLU A 408 7.69 21.99 -7.98
C GLU A 408 6.46 21.15 -8.37
N SER A 409 6.69 20.05 -9.10
CA SER A 409 5.68 19.02 -9.39
C SER A 409 5.67 17.93 -8.32
N GLU A 410 4.52 17.30 -8.12
CA GLU A 410 4.41 16.12 -7.24
C GLU A 410 5.09 14.86 -7.83
N LEU A 411 5.28 14.81 -9.15
CA LEU A 411 5.72 13.60 -9.86
C LEU A 411 7.10 13.10 -9.46
N PRO A 412 8.14 13.92 -9.21
CA PRO A 412 9.43 13.44 -8.71
C PRO A 412 9.29 12.73 -7.36
N ARG A 413 8.46 13.24 -6.45
CA ARG A 413 8.15 12.58 -5.17
C ARG A 413 7.46 11.25 -5.40
N LEU A 414 6.39 11.21 -6.20
CA LEU A 414 5.67 9.98 -6.53
C LEU A 414 6.59 8.93 -7.17
N TYR A 415 7.48 9.34 -8.07
CA TYR A 415 8.46 8.45 -8.70
C TYR A 415 9.42 7.84 -7.68
N ARG A 416 9.95 8.65 -6.75
CA ARG A 416 10.86 8.16 -5.69
C ARG A 416 10.19 7.20 -4.70
N GLU A 417 8.87 7.30 -4.52
CA GLU A 417 8.11 6.37 -3.66
C GLU A 417 7.95 4.98 -4.26
N MET A 418 7.83 4.87 -5.59
CA MET A 418 7.49 3.60 -6.26
C MET A 418 8.41 2.42 -5.95
N PRO A 419 9.75 2.56 -5.94
CA PRO A 419 10.65 1.41 -5.77
C PRO A 419 10.46 0.66 -4.46
N VAL A 420 10.21 1.36 -3.34
CA VAL A 420 10.17 0.74 -2.02
C VAL A 420 9.08 -0.32 -1.89
N ASN A 421 7.91 -0.09 -2.50
CA ASN A 421 6.79 -1.03 -2.46
C ASN A 421 7.08 -2.36 -3.19
N SER A 422 8.05 -2.38 -4.11
CA SER A 422 8.49 -3.63 -4.73
C SER A 422 9.62 -4.33 -3.96
N ILE A 423 10.15 -3.71 -2.89
CA ILE A 423 11.28 -4.21 -2.09
C ILE A 423 10.79 -4.75 -0.75
N TRP A 424 10.17 -3.91 0.08
CA TRP A 424 9.73 -4.30 1.43
C TRP A 424 8.56 -5.28 1.40
N GLU A 425 8.24 -5.92 2.55
CA GLU A 425 7.17 -6.94 2.69
C GLU A 425 7.36 -8.16 1.76
N GLY A 426 8.58 -8.38 1.34
CA GLY A 426 9.00 -9.39 0.36
C GLY A 426 9.19 -8.80 -1.04
N SER A 427 10.39 -9.00 -1.59
CA SER A 427 10.76 -8.56 -2.94
C SER A 427 9.96 -9.28 -4.03
N GLY A 428 10.08 -8.80 -5.27
CA GLY A 428 9.35 -9.37 -6.39
C GLY A 428 9.53 -10.88 -6.57
N ASN A 429 10.75 -11.43 -6.38
CA ASN A 429 10.97 -12.88 -6.44
C ASN A 429 10.27 -13.61 -5.29
N ILE A 430 10.32 -13.05 -4.07
CA ILE A 430 9.62 -13.63 -2.92
C ILE A 430 8.12 -13.70 -3.16
N MET A 431 7.53 -12.69 -3.79
CA MET A 431 6.11 -12.71 -4.18
C MET A 431 5.80 -13.83 -5.19
N CYS A 432 6.66 -13.99 -6.19
CA CYS A 432 6.50 -15.06 -7.19
C CYS A 432 6.65 -16.46 -6.58
N LEU A 433 7.64 -16.66 -5.71
CA LEU A 433 7.81 -17.91 -4.96
C LEU A 433 6.61 -18.20 -4.05
N ASP A 434 6.02 -17.16 -3.48
CA ASP A 434 4.82 -17.30 -2.64
C ASP A 434 3.60 -17.73 -3.47
N VAL A 435 3.39 -17.16 -4.67
CA VAL A 435 2.37 -17.60 -5.64
C VAL A 435 2.59 -19.06 -6.02
N LEU A 436 3.82 -19.45 -6.40
CA LEU A 436 4.13 -20.85 -6.75
C LEU A 436 3.89 -21.81 -5.58
N ARG A 437 4.19 -21.38 -4.35
CA ARG A 437 3.90 -22.17 -3.14
C ARG A 437 2.40 -22.40 -2.97
N VAL A 438 1.56 -21.39 -3.20
CA VAL A 438 0.10 -21.53 -3.15
C VAL A 438 -0.37 -22.51 -4.21
N LEU A 439 0.06 -22.33 -5.46
CA LEU A 439 -0.30 -23.20 -6.58
C LEU A 439 0.09 -24.67 -6.35
N ASN A 440 1.23 -24.91 -5.68
CA ASN A 440 1.75 -26.26 -5.45
C ASN A 440 1.20 -26.93 -4.18
N LYS A 441 0.79 -26.17 -3.16
CA LYS A 441 0.52 -26.72 -1.82
C LYS A 441 -0.92 -26.54 -1.33
N GLN A 442 -1.69 -25.61 -1.92
CA GLN A 442 -3.04 -25.34 -1.44
C GLN A 442 -4.08 -26.16 -2.21
N ALA A 443 -4.81 -27.01 -1.49
CA ALA A 443 -5.93 -27.75 -2.05
C ALA A 443 -7.00 -26.77 -2.59
N GLY A 444 -7.65 -27.13 -3.70
CA GLY A 444 -8.74 -26.36 -4.29
C GLY A 444 -8.34 -25.10 -5.08
N VAL A 445 -7.01 -24.78 -5.19
CA VAL A 445 -6.59 -23.56 -5.91
C VAL A 445 -6.91 -23.62 -7.40
N TYR A 446 -6.80 -24.80 -8.01
CA TYR A 446 -7.13 -25.00 -9.43
C TYR A 446 -8.64 -24.96 -9.68
N ASP A 447 -9.44 -25.47 -8.76
CA ASP A 447 -10.90 -25.38 -8.80
C ASP A 447 -11.35 -23.91 -8.68
N LEU A 448 -10.76 -23.16 -7.73
CA LEU A 448 -10.99 -21.73 -7.57
C LEU A 448 -10.72 -20.95 -8.87
N LEU A 449 -9.58 -21.21 -9.52
CA LEU A 449 -9.23 -20.56 -10.80
C LEU A 449 -10.14 -20.98 -11.93
N SER A 450 -10.51 -22.25 -11.98
CA SER A 450 -11.44 -22.78 -12.99
C SER A 450 -12.81 -22.13 -12.86
N GLU A 451 -13.37 -22.07 -11.64
CA GLU A 451 -14.65 -21.40 -11.36
C GLU A 451 -14.59 -19.93 -11.77
N ALA A 452 -13.54 -19.18 -11.36
CA ALA A 452 -13.40 -17.76 -11.65
C ALA A 452 -13.31 -17.46 -13.17
N PHE A 453 -12.70 -18.35 -13.94
CA PHE A 453 -12.49 -18.13 -15.38
C PHE A 453 -13.61 -18.71 -16.24
N VAL A 454 -14.30 -19.76 -15.75
CA VAL A 454 -15.41 -20.38 -16.51
C VAL A 454 -16.59 -19.42 -16.68
N GLU A 455 -16.83 -18.55 -15.70
CA GLU A 455 -17.93 -17.56 -15.76
C GLU A 455 -17.80 -16.56 -16.91
N VAL A 456 -16.58 -16.32 -17.40
CA VAL A 456 -16.27 -15.37 -18.47
C VAL A 456 -15.71 -16.05 -19.72
N LYS A 457 -15.72 -17.38 -19.75
CA LYS A 457 -15.24 -18.18 -20.89
C LYS A 457 -16.08 -17.91 -22.13
N GLY A 458 -15.40 -17.69 -23.25
CA GLY A 458 -16.07 -17.43 -24.54
C GLY A 458 -16.45 -15.97 -24.76
N LEU A 459 -16.35 -15.09 -23.76
CA LEU A 459 -16.66 -13.66 -23.91
C LEU A 459 -15.56 -12.91 -24.67
N ASP A 460 -14.31 -13.36 -24.60
CA ASP A 460 -13.19 -12.75 -25.31
C ASP A 460 -12.12 -13.77 -25.71
N ARG A 461 -11.69 -13.72 -26.98
CA ARG A 461 -10.69 -14.65 -27.54
C ARG A 461 -9.29 -14.50 -26.98
N TYR A 462 -8.88 -13.28 -26.57
CA TYR A 462 -7.56 -13.01 -25.99
C TYR A 462 -7.51 -13.56 -24.57
N PHE A 463 -8.59 -13.38 -23.82
CA PHE A 463 -8.74 -13.96 -22.49
C PHE A 463 -8.67 -15.48 -22.54
N ASP A 464 -9.46 -16.14 -23.40
CA ASP A 464 -9.46 -17.60 -23.53
C ASP A 464 -8.09 -18.16 -23.94
N ARG A 465 -7.37 -17.44 -24.81
CA ARG A 465 -6.00 -17.82 -25.21
C ARG A 465 -5.04 -17.72 -24.03
N ALA A 466 -5.13 -16.65 -23.26
CA ALA A 466 -4.28 -16.43 -22.08
C ALA A 466 -4.55 -17.48 -20.99
N VAL A 467 -5.82 -17.86 -20.77
CA VAL A 467 -6.19 -18.98 -19.86
C VAL A 467 -5.53 -20.28 -20.30
N ARG A 468 -5.65 -20.65 -21.59
CA ARG A 468 -5.01 -21.87 -22.12
C ARG A 468 -3.49 -21.85 -21.93
N ARG A 469 -2.84 -20.70 -22.14
CA ARG A 469 -1.39 -20.54 -21.92
C ARG A 469 -1.03 -20.75 -20.46
N LEU A 470 -1.76 -20.15 -19.53
CA LEU A 470 -1.55 -20.36 -18.09
C LEU A 470 -1.73 -21.83 -17.71
N GLN A 471 -2.80 -22.49 -18.20
CA GLN A 471 -3.03 -23.92 -17.94
C GLN A 471 -1.89 -24.81 -18.42
N GLN A 472 -1.27 -24.48 -19.58
CA GLN A 472 -0.09 -25.22 -20.08
C GLN A 472 1.12 -25.05 -19.15
N GLN A 473 1.38 -23.82 -18.69
CA GLN A 473 2.48 -23.53 -17.75
C GLN A 473 2.27 -24.22 -16.39
N LEU A 474 1.03 -24.30 -15.91
CA LEU A 474 0.68 -24.92 -14.63
C LEU A 474 0.73 -26.44 -14.63
N ARG A 475 0.83 -27.11 -15.79
CA ARG A 475 1.04 -28.56 -15.85
C ARG A 475 2.38 -28.98 -15.26
N LYS A 476 3.42 -28.12 -15.37
CA LYS A 476 4.75 -28.32 -14.81
C LYS A 476 5.32 -26.95 -14.41
N PRO A 477 4.86 -26.38 -13.29
CA PRO A 477 5.30 -25.06 -12.86
C PRO A 477 6.77 -25.13 -12.45
N ALA A 478 7.63 -24.53 -13.26
CA ALA A 478 9.04 -24.36 -12.98
C ALA A 478 9.28 -23.02 -12.26
N GLU A 479 10.24 -22.98 -11.34
CA GLU A 479 10.55 -21.78 -10.55
C GLU A 479 10.98 -20.61 -11.46
N GLU A 480 11.72 -20.90 -12.52
CA GLU A 480 12.20 -19.93 -13.50
C GLU A 480 11.05 -19.19 -14.21
N LEU A 481 9.89 -19.85 -14.37
CA LEU A 481 8.68 -19.27 -14.94
C LEU A 481 7.83 -18.49 -13.90
N GLY A 482 8.24 -18.46 -12.65
CA GLY A 482 7.46 -17.91 -11.54
C GLY A 482 7.01 -16.46 -11.77
N ARG A 483 7.85 -15.61 -12.35
CA ARG A 483 7.48 -14.23 -12.69
C ARG A 483 6.44 -14.16 -13.81
N GLU A 484 6.57 -14.99 -14.83
CA GLU A 484 5.64 -15.04 -15.96
C GLU A 484 4.28 -15.57 -15.51
N ILE A 485 4.26 -16.69 -14.77
CA ILE A 485 3.04 -17.28 -14.19
C ILE A 485 2.32 -16.26 -13.30
N THR A 486 3.04 -15.58 -12.41
CA THR A 486 2.48 -14.58 -11.49
C THR A 486 1.90 -13.39 -12.26
N HIS A 487 2.61 -12.88 -13.25
CA HIS A 487 2.15 -11.79 -14.09
C HIS A 487 0.89 -12.17 -14.90
N GLN A 488 0.88 -13.35 -15.50
CA GLN A 488 -0.25 -13.84 -16.29
C GLN A 488 -1.48 -14.10 -15.41
N LEU A 489 -1.28 -14.68 -14.21
CA LEU A 489 -2.34 -14.86 -13.22
C LEU A 489 -2.98 -13.53 -12.83
N PHE A 490 -2.17 -12.52 -12.55
CA PHE A 490 -2.65 -11.18 -12.23
C PHE A 490 -3.48 -10.58 -13.38
N LEU A 491 -2.98 -10.64 -14.61
CA LEU A 491 -3.71 -10.13 -15.78
C LEU A 491 -5.03 -10.87 -16.01
N LEU A 492 -5.06 -12.18 -15.82
CA LEU A 492 -6.30 -12.96 -15.91
C LEU A 492 -7.29 -12.59 -14.79
N GLY A 493 -6.79 -12.33 -13.59
CA GLY A 493 -7.61 -11.80 -12.50
C GLY A 493 -8.27 -10.47 -12.86
N CYS A 494 -7.49 -9.51 -13.40
CA CYS A 494 -8.02 -8.24 -13.90
C CYS A 494 -9.03 -8.46 -15.05
N GLY A 495 -8.66 -9.26 -16.06
CA GLY A 495 -9.49 -9.53 -17.22
C GLY A 495 -10.82 -10.16 -16.88
N ALA A 496 -10.85 -11.10 -15.92
CA ALA A 496 -12.09 -11.70 -15.45
C ALA A 496 -13.02 -10.66 -14.80
N GLN A 497 -12.47 -9.73 -14.00
CA GLN A 497 -13.28 -8.66 -13.41
C GLN A 497 -13.78 -7.67 -14.48
N MET A 498 -12.93 -7.31 -15.45
CA MET A 498 -13.33 -6.45 -16.57
C MET A 498 -14.46 -7.08 -17.41
N LEU A 499 -14.33 -8.37 -17.76
CA LEU A 499 -15.35 -9.09 -18.54
C LEU A 499 -16.68 -9.26 -17.80
N LYS A 500 -16.65 -9.30 -16.46
CA LYS A 500 -17.86 -9.41 -15.63
C LYS A 500 -18.61 -8.08 -15.47
N TYR A 501 -17.88 -6.97 -15.35
CA TYR A 501 -18.45 -5.74 -14.79
C TYR A 501 -18.30 -4.51 -15.67
N ALA A 502 -17.31 -4.46 -16.56
CA ALA A 502 -17.18 -3.34 -17.49
C ALA A 502 -18.12 -3.51 -18.70
N SER A 503 -18.38 -2.43 -19.42
CA SER A 503 -19.11 -2.53 -20.69
C SER A 503 -18.37 -3.46 -21.67
N PRO A 504 -19.08 -4.25 -22.50
CA PRO A 504 -18.44 -5.20 -23.40
C PRO A 504 -17.34 -4.59 -24.29
N PRO A 505 -17.51 -3.37 -24.89
CA PRO A 505 -16.44 -2.75 -25.66
C PRO A 505 -15.19 -2.43 -24.82
N MET A 506 -15.39 -1.97 -23.58
CA MET A 506 -14.28 -1.66 -22.65
C MET A 506 -13.53 -2.91 -22.23
N ALA A 507 -14.26 -3.99 -21.88
CA ALA A 507 -13.69 -5.26 -21.48
C ALA A 507 -12.88 -5.90 -22.63
N GLN A 508 -13.40 -5.89 -23.85
CA GLN A 508 -12.71 -6.39 -25.05
C GLN A 508 -11.45 -5.56 -25.35
N ALA A 509 -11.53 -4.23 -25.25
CA ALA A 509 -10.38 -3.35 -25.44
C ALA A 509 -9.31 -3.65 -24.39
N TRP A 510 -9.69 -3.86 -23.12
CA TRP A 510 -8.78 -4.23 -22.04
C TRP A 510 -8.08 -5.57 -22.35
N CYS A 511 -8.82 -6.61 -22.67
CA CYS A 511 -8.28 -7.93 -23.00
C CYS A 511 -7.33 -7.87 -24.19
N GLN A 512 -7.70 -7.14 -25.23
CA GLN A 512 -6.87 -6.99 -26.43
C GLN A 512 -5.55 -6.25 -26.10
N VAL A 513 -5.59 -5.15 -25.35
CA VAL A 513 -4.41 -4.35 -25.05
C VAL A 513 -3.48 -5.07 -24.06
N MET A 514 -4.04 -5.73 -23.03
CA MET A 514 -3.26 -6.25 -21.92
C MET A 514 -2.86 -7.72 -22.09
N LEU A 515 -3.60 -8.50 -22.90
CA LEU A 515 -3.37 -9.94 -23.06
C LEU A 515 -2.83 -10.32 -24.45
N ASP A 516 -2.91 -9.44 -25.47
CA ASP A 516 -2.28 -9.71 -26.78
C ASP A 516 -0.77 -9.47 -26.70
N THR A 517 -0.02 -10.53 -26.86
CA THR A 517 1.46 -10.50 -26.82
C THR A 517 2.10 -9.91 -28.08
N ARG A 518 1.32 -9.66 -29.14
CA ARG A 518 1.83 -9.13 -30.42
C ARG A 518 2.02 -7.63 -30.42
N GLY A 519 1.38 -6.91 -29.48
CA GLY A 519 1.47 -5.45 -29.40
C GLY A 519 0.72 -4.70 -30.52
N GLY A 520 0.87 -3.40 -30.59
CA GLY A 520 0.35 -2.56 -31.69
C GLY A 520 -1.17 -2.36 -31.70
N VAL A 521 -1.86 -2.62 -30.60
CA VAL A 521 -3.33 -2.47 -30.50
C VAL A 521 -3.72 -1.00 -30.50
N ARG A 522 -4.56 -0.60 -31.47
CA ARG A 522 -5.18 0.72 -31.52
C ARG A 522 -6.56 0.68 -30.87
N LEU A 523 -6.77 1.53 -29.87
CA LEU A 523 -8.09 1.76 -29.29
C LEU A 523 -8.96 2.62 -30.22
N SER A 524 -10.26 2.30 -30.31
CA SER A 524 -11.22 3.15 -31.04
C SER A 524 -11.36 4.50 -30.35
N GLU A 525 -11.75 5.52 -31.10
CA GLU A 525 -11.97 6.86 -30.56
C GLU A 525 -13.01 6.89 -29.45
N GLN A 526 -14.10 6.14 -29.61
CA GLN A 526 -15.13 6.02 -28.58
C GLN A 526 -14.57 5.47 -27.26
N ILE A 527 -13.80 4.37 -27.29
CA ILE A 527 -13.18 3.79 -26.10
C ILE A 527 -12.20 4.77 -25.45
N GLN A 528 -11.43 5.49 -26.25
CA GLN A 528 -10.53 6.53 -25.72
C GLN A 528 -11.32 7.65 -25.01
N ASN A 529 -12.44 8.11 -25.60
CA ASN A 529 -13.31 9.11 -24.98
C ASN A 529 -13.86 8.61 -23.64
N ASP A 530 -14.43 7.40 -23.63
CA ASP A 530 -15.03 6.81 -22.44
C ASP A 530 -13.99 6.68 -21.29
N LEU A 531 -12.79 6.20 -21.60
CA LEU A 531 -11.70 6.05 -20.62
C LEU A 531 -11.27 7.40 -20.01
N LEU A 532 -11.06 8.42 -20.87
CA LEU A 532 -10.60 9.72 -20.41
C LEU A 532 -11.69 10.45 -19.61
N LEU A 533 -12.96 10.32 -20.01
CA LEU A 533 -14.10 10.87 -19.29
C LEU A 533 -14.27 10.23 -17.90
N ARG A 534 -14.21 8.91 -17.82
CA ARG A 534 -14.28 8.16 -16.54
C ARG A 534 -13.14 8.53 -15.60
N ALA A 535 -11.97 8.76 -16.14
CA ALA A 535 -10.78 9.12 -15.38
C ALA A 535 -10.80 10.55 -14.81
N THR A 536 -11.75 11.38 -15.23
CA THR A 536 -11.96 12.75 -14.72
C THR A 536 -13.28 12.89 -13.95
N GLY A 537 -14.00 11.78 -13.69
CA GLY A 537 -15.31 11.78 -13.03
C GLY A 537 -16.41 12.49 -13.81
N GLY A 538 -16.28 12.57 -15.14
CA GLY A 538 -17.24 13.26 -16.01
C GLY A 538 -17.16 14.79 -15.95
N VAL A 539 -16.24 15.35 -15.18
CA VAL A 539 -15.97 16.79 -15.19
C VAL A 539 -15.15 17.08 -16.45
N CYS A 540 -15.77 17.78 -17.42
CA CYS A 540 -15.01 18.46 -18.46
C CYS A 540 -14.15 19.54 -17.77
N VAL A 541 -12.86 19.29 -17.65
CA VAL A 541 -11.88 20.25 -17.14
C VAL A 541 -11.58 21.28 -18.24
#